data_10b84da6fdba1359441071b4949f48c6
#
_entry.id   10b84da6fdba1359441071b4949f48c6
#
_cell.length_a   1.000
_cell.length_b   1.000
_cell.length_c   1.000
_cell.angle_alpha   90.00
_cell.angle_beta   90.00
_cell.angle_gamma   90.00
#
_symmetry.space_group_name_H-M   'P 1'
#
loop_
_entity.id
_entity.type
_entity.pdbx_description
1 polymer ?
#
loop_
_entity_poly.entity_id
_entity_poly.type
_entity_poly.pdbx_seq_one_letter_code
_entity_poly.pdbx_strand_id
1 'polypeptide(L)'
;MQMTLKLIYRANIFVVNRDHPALQMGRGDNNDIMVVSLFASRVHARVEARDDKFVLVDQSSNGTFVLPEDESGMQGTEIRLREEELVLSGRGWFGMGRSATKHGDHSVRYMLEAETT
;
A
#
# COMPACT_ATOMS: atom_id res chain seq x y z
N MET A 1 5.71 -21.94 2.34
CA MET A 1 6.45 -20.77 1.81
C MET A 1 5.87 -19.50 2.41
N GLN A 2 6.72 -18.66 2.96
CA GLN A 2 6.29 -17.40 3.53
C GLN A 2 6.34 -16.29 2.49
N MET A 3 5.38 -15.38 2.57
CA MET A 3 5.34 -14.22 1.71
C MET A 3 5.73 -12.97 2.51
N THR A 4 6.28 -12.02 1.83
CA THR A 4 6.61 -10.70 2.35
C THR A 4 5.97 -9.65 1.44
N LEU A 5 5.40 -8.64 2.04
CA LEU A 5 4.93 -7.48 1.29
C LEU A 5 5.98 -6.38 1.38
N LYS A 6 6.48 -5.97 0.24
CA LYS A 6 7.43 -4.86 0.14
C LYS A 6 6.67 -3.62 -0.28
N LEU A 7 6.89 -2.52 0.44
CA LEU A 7 6.33 -1.21 0.12
C LEU A 7 7.49 -0.26 -0.14
N ILE A 8 7.39 0.48 -1.23
CA ILE A 8 8.43 1.42 -1.63
C ILE A 8 7.80 2.80 -1.71
N TYR A 9 8.33 3.74 -0.94
CA TYR A 9 7.89 5.12 -0.99
C TYR A 9 9.11 6.01 -1.15
N ARG A 10 9.14 6.76 -2.26
CA ARG A 10 10.28 7.57 -2.67
C ARG A 10 11.51 6.64 -2.82
N ALA A 11 12.53 6.76 -2.04
CA ALA A 11 13.70 5.89 -2.13
C ALA A 11 13.79 4.89 -0.97
N ASN A 12 12.74 4.79 -0.16
CA ASN A 12 12.74 3.96 1.05
C ASN A 12 11.92 2.69 0.83
N ILE A 13 12.45 1.59 1.36
CA ILE A 13 11.79 0.28 1.30
C ILE A 13 11.32 -0.10 2.69
N PHE A 14 10.06 -0.52 2.79
CA PHE A 14 9.44 -0.99 4.02
C PHE A 14 8.93 -2.40 3.81
N VAL A 15 8.91 -3.19 4.86
CA VAL A 15 8.53 -4.60 4.76
C VAL A 15 7.45 -4.93 5.78
N VAL A 16 6.42 -5.63 5.32
CA VAL A 16 5.40 -6.22 6.18
C VAL A 16 5.52 -7.74 6.06
N ASN A 17 5.65 -8.41 7.19
CA ASN A 17 5.78 -9.85 7.23
C ASN A 17 5.28 -10.36 8.59
N ARG A 18 5.57 -11.63 8.89
CA ARG A 18 5.15 -12.24 10.15
C ARG A 18 5.75 -11.54 11.37
N ASP A 19 7.00 -11.08 11.27
CA ASP A 19 7.71 -10.43 12.38
C ASP A 19 7.33 -8.95 12.54
N HIS A 20 6.90 -8.32 11.44
CA HIS A 20 6.42 -6.94 11.42
C HIS A 20 5.07 -6.92 10.71
N PRO A 21 3.99 -7.33 11.43
CA PRO A 21 2.72 -7.68 10.78
C PRO A 21 1.83 -6.50 10.42
N ALA A 22 2.21 -5.28 10.73
CA ALA A 22 1.39 -4.11 10.43
C ALA A 22 2.25 -2.91 10.09
N LEU A 23 1.72 -2.06 9.20
CA LEU A 23 2.39 -0.84 8.79
C LEU A 23 1.34 0.21 8.47
N GLN A 24 1.50 1.41 9.03
CA GLN A 24 0.56 2.50 8.87
C GLN A 24 1.14 3.58 7.96
N MET A 25 0.30 4.12 7.09
CA MET A 25 0.66 5.16 6.12
C MET A 25 -0.25 6.37 6.27
N GLY A 26 0.29 7.55 6.09
CA GLY A 26 -0.48 8.77 6.13
C GLY A 26 0.39 10.02 6.17
N ARG A 27 -0.26 11.17 6.19
CA ARG A 27 0.43 12.46 6.18
C ARG A 27 1.00 12.84 7.54
N GLY A 28 0.49 12.25 8.62
CA GLY A 28 0.92 12.58 9.99
C GLY A 28 2.27 11.99 10.34
N ASP A 29 2.93 12.56 11.34
CA ASP A 29 4.29 12.20 11.77
C ASP A 29 4.37 10.81 12.40
N ASN A 30 3.26 10.29 12.90
CA ASN A 30 3.24 9.03 13.64
C ASN A 30 3.08 7.80 12.75
N ASN A 31 3.11 7.98 11.43
CA ASN A 31 2.99 6.87 10.49
C ASN A 31 4.34 6.23 10.21
N ASP A 32 4.34 4.94 9.89
CA ASP A 32 5.54 4.24 9.45
C ASP A 32 6.02 4.80 8.10
N ILE A 33 5.07 5.06 7.19
CA ILE A 33 5.34 5.79 5.96
C ILE A 33 4.61 7.13 6.04
N MET A 34 5.38 8.20 6.13
CA MET A 34 4.82 9.55 6.11
C MET A 34 4.71 10.01 4.66
N VAL A 35 3.47 10.05 4.16
CA VAL A 35 3.19 10.42 2.77
C VAL A 35 3.13 11.93 2.66
N VAL A 36 4.00 12.50 1.83
CA VAL A 36 4.09 13.95 1.65
C VAL A 36 3.07 14.37 0.59
N SER A 37 1.82 14.53 1.00
CA SER A 37 0.75 14.95 0.10
C SER A 37 -0.42 15.52 0.91
N LEU A 38 -0.96 16.65 0.45
CA LEU A 38 -2.14 17.26 1.05
C LEU A 38 -3.41 16.44 0.79
N PHE A 39 -3.39 15.51 -0.17
CA PHE A 39 -4.52 14.66 -0.48
C PHE A 39 -4.62 13.49 0.51
N ALA A 40 -3.53 13.17 1.19
CA ALA A 40 -3.52 12.09 2.17
C ALA A 40 -4.08 12.57 3.51
N SER A 41 -4.82 11.70 4.19
CA SER A 41 -5.27 11.92 5.56
C SER A 41 -4.10 11.71 6.52
N ARG A 42 -4.19 12.23 7.73
CA ARG A 42 -3.14 12.06 8.75
C ARG A 42 -2.86 10.59 9.02
N VAL A 43 -3.91 9.80 9.24
CA VAL A 43 -3.86 8.34 9.23
C VAL A 43 -4.69 7.94 8.02
N HIS A 44 -4.03 7.44 6.99
CA HIS A 44 -4.70 7.23 5.71
C HIS A 44 -5.09 5.78 5.49
N ALA A 45 -4.14 4.89 5.68
CA ALA A 45 -4.36 3.47 5.46
C ALA A 45 -3.33 2.67 6.25
N ARG A 46 -3.61 1.38 6.43
CA ARG A 46 -2.63 0.47 6.99
C ARG A 46 -2.64 -0.83 6.21
N VAL A 47 -1.54 -1.53 6.26
CA VAL A 47 -1.43 -2.88 5.73
C VAL A 47 -1.21 -3.82 6.91
N GLU A 48 -1.91 -4.93 6.91
CA GLU A 48 -1.82 -5.95 7.95
C GLU A 48 -1.54 -7.32 7.34
N ALA A 49 -0.62 -8.06 7.96
CA ALA A 49 -0.45 -9.47 7.67
C ALA A 49 -1.48 -10.23 8.50
N ARG A 50 -2.39 -10.93 7.85
CA ARG A 50 -3.41 -11.76 8.48
C ARG A 50 -3.28 -13.18 7.96
N ASP A 51 -2.74 -14.06 8.77
CA ASP A 51 -2.40 -15.43 8.38
C ASP A 51 -1.46 -15.39 7.16
N ASP A 52 -1.87 -15.91 6.02
CA ASP A 52 -1.06 -15.92 4.80
C ASP A 52 -1.40 -14.79 3.84
N LYS A 53 -2.17 -13.80 4.29
CA LYS A 53 -2.67 -12.72 3.44
C LYS A 53 -2.19 -11.37 3.94
N PHE A 54 -2.09 -10.42 3.01
CA PHE A 54 -1.86 -9.02 3.33
C PHE A 54 -3.11 -8.24 2.98
N VAL A 55 -3.60 -7.46 3.92
CA VAL A 55 -4.85 -6.72 3.79
C VAL A 55 -4.56 -5.24 3.90
N LEU A 56 -4.99 -4.49 2.89
CA LEU A 56 -4.96 -3.03 2.91
C LEU A 56 -6.28 -2.53 3.48
N VAL A 57 -6.19 -1.68 4.50
CA VAL A 57 -7.37 -1.11 5.18
C VAL A 57 -7.37 0.39 4.98
N ASP A 58 -8.38 0.91 4.31
CA ASP A 58 -8.54 2.36 4.12
C ASP A 58 -9.21 2.98 5.35
N GLN A 59 -8.64 4.09 5.82
CA GLN A 59 -9.15 4.87 6.96
C GLN A 59 -9.23 6.35 6.61
N SER A 60 -9.19 6.68 5.32
CA SER A 60 -9.04 8.05 4.86
C SER A 60 -10.37 8.75 4.58
N SER A 61 -10.29 10.07 4.43
CA SER A 61 -11.44 10.88 4.00
C SER A 61 -11.67 10.81 2.49
N ASN A 62 -10.59 10.70 1.71
CA ASN A 62 -10.65 10.77 0.24
C ASN A 62 -10.49 9.43 -0.46
N GLY A 63 -10.24 8.37 0.29
CA GLY A 63 -10.08 7.03 -0.24
C GLY A 63 -8.63 6.66 -0.53
N THR A 64 -8.40 5.35 -0.62
CA THR A 64 -7.12 4.78 -1.07
C THR A 64 -7.37 4.12 -2.41
N PHE A 65 -6.63 4.56 -3.42
CA PHE A 65 -6.75 4.04 -4.78
C PHE A 65 -5.71 2.94 -4.96
N VAL A 66 -6.13 1.81 -5.50
CA VAL A 66 -5.25 0.67 -5.76
C VAL A 66 -5.22 0.41 -7.25
N LEU A 67 -4.02 0.52 -7.83
CA LEU A 67 -3.79 0.28 -9.25
C LEU A 67 -2.93 -0.97 -9.39
N PRO A 68 -3.53 -2.13 -9.69
CA PRO A 68 -2.76 -3.36 -9.83
C PRO A 68 -2.01 -3.39 -11.15
N GLU A 69 -0.91 -4.14 -11.16
CA GLU A 69 -0.13 -4.42 -12.37
C GLU A 69 0.07 -5.92 -12.51
N ASP A 70 0.16 -6.39 -13.74
CA ASP A 70 0.55 -7.77 -14.00
C ASP A 70 2.09 -7.91 -14.05
N GLU A 71 2.57 -9.11 -14.29
CA GLU A 71 4.02 -9.38 -14.30
C GLU A 71 4.77 -8.63 -15.40
N SER A 72 4.08 -8.25 -16.48
CA SER A 72 4.68 -7.48 -17.56
C SER A 72 4.70 -5.98 -17.29
N GLY A 73 4.06 -5.55 -16.17
CA GLY A 73 3.93 -4.15 -15.82
C GLY A 73 2.68 -3.48 -16.40
N MET A 74 1.81 -4.26 -17.03
CA MET A 74 0.57 -3.72 -17.58
C MET A 74 -0.42 -3.46 -16.44
N GLN A 75 -0.96 -2.26 -16.42
CA GLN A 75 -1.88 -1.82 -15.37
C GLN A 75 -3.27 -2.42 -15.60
N GLY A 76 -3.87 -2.86 -14.50
CA GLY A 76 -5.26 -3.30 -14.47
C GLY A 76 -6.22 -2.17 -14.16
N THR A 77 -7.40 -2.53 -13.69
CA THR A 77 -8.44 -1.57 -13.32
C THR A 77 -8.18 -1.01 -11.93
N GLU A 78 -8.16 0.31 -11.81
CA GLU A 78 -7.99 0.97 -10.52
C GLU A 78 -9.24 0.81 -9.66
N ILE A 79 -9.01 0.51 -8.38
CA ILE A 79 -10.06 0.36 -7.37
C ILE A 79 -9.91 1.49 -6.36
N ARG A 80 -11.01 2.10 -5.95
CA ARG A 80 -11.01 3.08 -4.87
C ARG A 80 -11.66 2.48 -3.63
N LEU A 81 -10.91 2.38 -2.55
CA LEU A 81 -11.43 1.94 -1.26
C LEU A 81 -11.97 3.14 -0.49
N ARG A 82 -13.13 2.97 0.13
CA ARG A 82 -13.77 3.98 0.98
C ARG A 82 -14.13 3.33 2.30
N GLU A 83 -13.22 3.39 3.26
CA GLU A 83 -13.35 2.73 4.56
C GLU A 83 -13.57 1.21 4.38
N GLU A 84 -12.88 0.64 3.41
CA GLU A 84 -13.00 -0.76 3.03
C GLU A 84 -11.66 -1.46 3.16
N GLU A 85 -11.69 -2.78 3.10
CA GLU A 85 -10.51 -3.63 3.12
C GLU A 85 -10.32 -4.32 1.78
N LEU A 86 -9.07 -4.56 1.41
CA LEU A 86 -8.74 -5.27 0.18
C LEU A 86 -7.59 -6.23 0.45
N VAL A 87 -7.78 -7.51 0.10
CA VAL A 87 -6.69 -8.47 0.12
C VAL A 87 -5.79 -8.20 -1.08
N LEU A 88 -4.51 -7.98 -0.80
CA LEU A 88 -3.54 -7.65 -1.84
C LEU A 88 -3.00 -8.90 -2.52
N SER A 89 -2.74 -8.81 -3.82
CA SER A 89 -2.07 -9.84 -4.59
C SER A 89 -1.13 -9.19 -5.60
N GLY A 90 -0.07 -9.91 -5.95
CA GLY A 90 0.86 -9.45 -6.97
C GLY A 90 1.57 -8.15 -6.61
N ARG A 91 1.39 -7.14 -7.44
CA ARG A 91 2.02 -5.84 -7.28
C ARG A 91 1.18 -4.73 -7.86
N GLY A 92 1.53 -3.49 -7.55
CA GLY A 92 0.82 -2.33 -8.03
C GLY A 92 1.19 -1.08 -7.26
N TRP A 93 0.25 -0.15 -7.20
CA TRP A 93 0.45 1.15 -6.58
C TRP A 93 -0.74 1.50 -5.70
N PHE A 94 -0.47 2.16 -4.58
CA PHE A 94 -1.51 2.82 -3.78
C PHE A 94 -1.46 4.32 -4.07
N GLY A 95 -2.61 4.92 -4.35
CA GLY A 95 -2.75 6.37 -4.41
C GLY A 95 -3.45 6.86 -3.15
N MET A 96 -2.82 7.77 -2.43
CA MET A 96 -3.32 8.28 -1.15
C MET A 96 -4.18 9.53 -1.37
N GLY A 97 -5.50 9.33 -1.46
CA GLY A 97 -6.46 10.40 -1.61
C GLY A 97 -6.71 10.82 -3.05
N ARG A 98 -5.99 10.26 -4.01
CA ARG A 98 -6.18 10.51 -5.43
C ARG A 98 -5.62 9.33 -6.23
N SER A 99 -5.97 9.27 -7.52
CA SER A 99 -5.58 8.18 -8.40
C SER A 99 -4.08 7.91 -8.40
N ALA A 100 -3.70 6.63 -8.44
CA ALA A 100 -2.32 6.20 -8.53
C ALA A 100 -1.78 6.16 -9.96
N THR A 101 -2.56 6.59 -10.96
CA THR A 101 -2.14 6.53 -12.38
C THR A 101 -0.96 7.46 -12.67
N LYS A 102 -0.77 8.49 -11.86
CA LYS A 102 0.41 9.37 -11.95
C LYS A 102 1.19 9.19 -10.66
N HIS A 103 2.30 8.49 -10.76
CA HIS A 103 3.11 8.13 -9.61
C HIS A 103 3.90 9.33 -9.11
N GLY A 104 3.47 9.89 -7.99
CA GLY A 104 4.09 11.04 -7.36
C GLY A 104 4.20 10.86 -5.86
N ASP A 105 4.31 11.98 -5.14
CA ASP A 105 4.51 11.96 -3.69
C ASP A 105 3.33 11.38 -2.91
N HIS A 106 2.22 11.11 -3.57
CA HIS A 106 1.04 10.50 -2.97
C HIS A 106 0.93 9.00 -3.22
N SER A 107 1.89 8.40 -3.92
CA SER A 107 1.83 7.01 -4.37
C SER A 107 2.86 6.14 -3.66
N VAL A 108 2.44 4.93 -3.29
CA VAL A 108 3.29 3.92 -2.67
C VAL A 108 3.28 2.68 -3.56
N ARG A 109 4.46 2.18 -3.89
CA ARG A 109 4.60 0.94 -4.64
C ARG A 109 4.44 -0.25 -3.72
N TYR A 110 3.66 -1.26 -4.11
CA TYR A 110 3.56 -2.50 -3.35
C TYR A 110 3.93 -3.70 -4.19
N MET A 111 4.56 -4.70 -3.57
CA MET A 111 4.95 -5.94 -4.25
C MET A 111 4.91 -7.08 -3.24
N LEU A 112 4.18 -8.15 -3.56
CA LEU A 112 4.25 -9.38 -2.80
C LEU A 112 5.38 -10.23 -3.35
N GLU A 113 6.23 -10.73 -2.45
CA GLU A 113 7.37 -11.57 -2.82
C GLU A 113 7.42 -12.80 -1.92
N ALA A 114 7.82 -13.94 -2.48
CA ALA A 114 8.12 -15.10 -1.69
C ALA A 114 9.46 -14.91 -1.01
N GLU A 115 9.53 -15.23 0.29
CA GLU A 115 10.80 -15.19 0.99
C GLU A 115 11.69 -16.34 0.50
N THR A 116 12.93 -15.98 0.15
CA THR A 116 13.96 -16.98 -0.16
C THR A 116 14.80 -17.21 1.06
N THR A 117 14.95 -18.46 1.42
CA THR A 117 15.82 -18.89 2.53
C THR A 117 17.16 -19.37 1.99
#